data_e7024ededb24de370a6494e92a8b44f2
#
_entry.id   e7024ededb24de370a6494e92a8b44f2
#
_cell.length_a   1.000
_cell.length_b   1.000
_cell.length_c   1.000
_cell.angle_alpha   90.00
_cell.angle_beta   90.00
_cell.angle_gamma   90.00
#
_symmetry.space_group_name_H-M   'P 1'
#
loop_
_entity.id
_entity.type
_entity.pdbx_description
1 polymer ?
#
loop_
_entity_poly.entity_id
_entity_poly.type
_entity_poly.pdbx_seq_one_letter_code
_entity_poly.pdbx_strand_id
1 'polypeptide(L)' 'MYCLLVFNCRKGDTVEVANCTYTCSGYNPTIKEIHEASNQLKNKHGYDSVVITNVIPLDYEVIIQTASNKED' A
#
# COMPACT_ATOMS: atom_id res chain seq x y z
N MET A 1 11.35 7.77 2.82
CA MET A 1 9.98 8.11 3.27
C MET A 1 9.05 6.92 3.14
N TYR A 2 8.16 6.79 4.09
CA TYR A 2 7.15 5.75 4.06
C TYR A 2 5.79 6.34 3.78
N CYS A 3 4.95 5.58 3.13
CA CYS A 3 3.55 5.95 2.95
C CYS A 3 2.67 4.70 3.10
N LEU A 4 1.42 4.93 3.43
CA LEU A 4 0.42 3.89 3.47
C LEU A 4 -0.36 3.96 2.17
N LEU A 5 -0.36 2.86 1.43
CA LEU A 5 -1.15 2.72 0.22
C LEU A 5 -2.44 2.01 0.56
N VAL A 6 -3.55 2.64 0.26
CA VAL A 6 -4.88 2.02 0.37
C VAL A 6 -5.32 1.65 -1.03
N PHE A 7 -5.75 0.42 -1.20
CA PHE A 7 -6.07 -0.05 -2.54
C PHE A 7 -7.25 -1.01 -2.54
N ASN A 8 -7.92 -1.04 -3.68
CA ASN A 8 -8.92 -2.06 -3.97
C ASN A 8 -8.24 -3.16 -4.77
N CYS A 9 -8.50 -4.40 -4.42
CA CYS A 9 -7.96 -5.53 -5.16
C CYS A 9 -9.08 -6.50 -5.46
N ARG A 10 -8.94 -7.19 -6.58
CA ARG A 10 -9.91 -8.18 -7.03
C ARG A 10 -9.21 -9.48 -7.33
N LYS A 11 -9.83 -10.57 -6.87
CA LYS A 11 -9.38 -11.92 -7.19
C LYS A 11 -10.63 -12.75 -7.50
N GLY A 12 -10.80 -13.12 -8.78
CA GLY A 12 -12.03 -13.74 -9.24
C GLY A 12 -13.21 -12.81 -9.05
N ASP A 13 -14.21 -13.26 -8.31
CA ASP A 13 -15.41 -12.47 -8.01
C ASP A 13 -15.29 -11.70 -6.69
N THR A 14 -14.19 -11.86 -5.97
CA THR A 14 -14.02 -11.22 -4.67
C THR A 14 -13.31 -9.88 -4.82
N VAL A 15 -13.89 -8.83 -4.24
CA VAL A 15 -13.29 -7.49 -4.20
C VAL A 15 -13.07 -7.12 -2.75
N GLU A 16 -11.86 -6.67 -2.44
CA GLU A 16 -11.48 -6.29 -1.08
C GLU A 16 -10.77 -4.95 -1.08
N VAL A 17 -10.85 -4.26 0.05
CA VAL A 17 -10.06 -3.07 0.33
C VAL A 17 -8.95 -3.48 1.29
N ALA A 18 -7.73 -3.14 0.94
CA ALA A 18 -6.56 -3.48 1.75
C ALA A 18 -5.60 -2.30 1.79
N ASN A 19 -4.56 -2.44 2.59
CA ASN A 19 -3.53 -1.42 2.67
C ASN A 19 -2.16 -2.07 2.89
N CYS A 20 -1.11 -1.32 2.56
CA CYS A 20 0.26 -1.75 2.82
C CYS A 20 1.15 -0.53 2.98
N THR A 21 2.27 -0.73 3.65
CA THR A 21 3.32 0.27 3.76
C THR A 21 4.22 0.18 2.55
N TYR A 22 4.60 1.32 2.00
CA TYR A 22 5.45 1.40 0.83
C TYR A 22 6.54 2.44 1.06
N THR A 23 7.76 2.12 0.65
CA THR A 23 8.89 3.05 0.71
C THR A 23 8.94 3.84 -0.60
N CYS A 24 8.85 5.15 -0.51
CA CYS A 24 8.89 6.02 -1.66
C CYS A 24 10.11 6.93 -1.62
N SER A 25 10.50 7.47 -2.78
CA SER A 25 11.70 8.28 -2.94
C SER A 25 11.57 9.67 -2.34
N GLY A 26 10.35 10.18 -2.22
CA GLY A 26 10.07 11.51 -1.68
C GLY A 26 8.91 11.48 -0.71
N TYR A 27 8.36 12.67 -0.45
CA TYR A 27 7.24 12.81 0.47
C TYR A 27 6.00 12.07 -0.02
N ASN A 28 5.77 12.12 -1.33
CA ASN A 28 4.70 11.37 -1.97
C ASN A 28 5.31 10.49 -3.05
N PRO A 29 4.75 9.31 -3.31
CA PRO A 29 5.24 8.49 -4.41
C PRO A 29 4.94 9.14 -5.75
N THR A 30 5.80 8.89 -6.73
CA THR A 30 5.59 9.32 -8.09
C THR A 30 4.56 8.41 -8.77
N ILE A 31 4.02 8.84 -9.91
CA ILE A 31 3.11 8.01 -10.69
C ILE A 31 3.77 6.69 -11.05
N LYS A 32 5.05 6.74 -11.42
CA LYS A 32 5.81 5.53 -11.73
C LYS A 32 5.88 4.58 -10.53
N GLU A 33 6.15 5.12 -9.34
CA GLU A 33 6.19 4.31 -8.11
C GLU A 33 4.84 3.69 -7.79
N ILE A 34 3.75 4.41 -8.01
CA ILE A 34 2.39 3.89 -7.81
C ILE A 34 2.12 2.73 -8.76
N HIS A 35 2.50 2.86 -10.03
CA HIS A 35 2.34 1.78 -11.01
C HIS A 35 3.17 0.55 -10.64
N GLU A 36 4.40 0.75 -10.20
CA GLU A 36 5.27 -0.34 -9.76
C GLU A 36 4.69 -1.04 -8.54
N ALA A 37 4.19 -0.27 -7.58
CA ALA A 37 3.57 -0.82 -6.38
C ALA A 37 2.33 -1.66 -6.72
N SER A 38 1.48 -1.16 -7.62
CA SER A 38 0.31 -1.90 -8.09
C SER A 38 0.70 -3.23 -8.72
N ASN A 39 1.73 -3.22 -9.57
CA ASN A 39 2.21 -4.42 -10.25
C ASN A 39 2.81 -5.41 -9.27
N GLN A 40 3.57 -4.94 -8.30
CA GLN A 40 4.16 -5.78 -7.26
C GLN A 40 3.09 -6.46 -6.42
N LEU A 41 2.08 -5.71 -5.99
CA LEU A 41 0.97 -6.25 -5.21
C LEU A 41 0.19 -7.29 -6.01
N LYS A 42 -0.08 -6.99 -7.27
CA LYS A 42 -0.78 -7.89 -8.16
C LYS A 42 -0.02 -9.21 -8.32
N ASN A 43 1.27 -9.14 -8.58
CA ASN A 43 2.10 -10.32 -8.80
C ASN A 43 2.34 -11.11 -7.50
N LYS A 44 2.58 -10.41 -6.40
CA LYS A 44 2.89 -11.04 -5.12
C LYS A 44 1.70 -11.81 -4.57
N HIS A 45 0.51 -11.27 -4.69
CA HIS A 45 -0.70 -11.85 -4.11
C HIS A 45 -1.60 -12.54 -5.13
N GLY A 46 -1.25 -12.49 -6.40
CA GLY A 46 -2.05 -13.12 -7.45
C GLY A 46 -3.39 -12.45 -7.70
N TYR A 47 -3.48 -11.14 -7.47
CA TYR A 47 -4.70 -10.39 -7.76
C TYR A 47 -4.90 -10.23 -9.27
N ASP A 48 -6.16 -10.24 -9.70
CA ASP A 48 -6.51 -9.93 -11.08
C ASP A 48 -6.39 -8.45 -11.38
N SER A 49 -6.68 -7.61 -10.39
CA SER A 49 -6.50 -6.17 -10.52
C SER A 49 -6.20 -5.53 -9.17
N VAL A 50 -5.44 -4.45 -9.19
CA VAL A 50 -5.14 -3.62 -8.02
C VAL A 50 -5.27 -2.17 -8.43
N VAL A 51 -6.09 -1.42 -7.70
CA VAL A 51 -6.28 0.02 -7.93
C VAL A 51 -5.96 0.75 -6.63
N ILE A 52 -4.92 1.56 -6.63
CA ILE A 52 -4.55 2.35 -5.46
C ILE A 52 -5.49 3.56 -5.40
N THR A 53 -6.23 3.64 -4.30
CA THR A 53 -7.27 4.66 -4.14
C THR A 53 -6.85 5.81 -3.24
N ASN A 54 -5.84 5.60 -2.40
CA ASN A 54 -5.36 6.64 -1.51
C ASN A 54 -3.90 6.40 -1.14
N VAL A 55 -3.19 7.49 -0.85
CA VAL A 55 -1.81 7.46 -0.41
C VAL A 55 -1.71 8.38 0.80
N ILE A 56 -1.28 7.84 1.93
CA ILE A 56 -1.17 8.59 3.17
C ILE A 56 0.30 8.63 3.56
N PRO A 57 0.93 9.82 3.57
CA PRO A 57 2.32 9.93 4.04
C PRO A 57 2.41 9.54 5.51
N LEU A 58 3.45 8.78 5.86
CA LEU A 58 3.69 8.35 7.23
C LEU A 58 5.02 8.91 7.70
N ASP A 59 5.06 9.35 8.94
CA ASP A 59 6.33 9.63 9.59
C ASP A 59 6.77 8.43 10.41
N TYR A 60 7.99 8.50 10.92
CA TYR A 60 8.58 7.40 11.65
C TYR A 60 7.81 7.05 12.93
N GLU A 61 7.30 8.06 13.61
CA GLU A 61 6.58 7.84 14.86
C GLU A 61 5.28 7.09 14.64
N VAL A 62 4.56 7.41 13.58
CA VAL A 62 3.33 6.72 13.24
C VAL A 62 3.59 5.24 12.97
N ILE A 63 4.69 4.92 12.29
CA ILE A 63 5.06 3.54 12.00
C ILE A 63 5.35 2.77 13.28
N ILE A 64 6.07 3.38 14.22
CA ILE A 64 6.37 2.78 15.51
C ILE A 64 5.09 2.50 16.29
N GLN A 65 4.18 3.47 16.35
CA GLN A 65 2.91 3.31 17.04
C GLN A 65 2.08 2.18 16.44
N THR A 66 2.06 2.08 15.12
CA THR A 66 1.35 1.02 14.43
C THR A 66 1.92 -0.34 14.80
N ALA A 67 3.24 -0.46 14.83
CA ALA A 67 3.90 -1.71 15.23
C ALA A 67 3.57 -2.09 16.66
N SER A 68 3.57 -1.12 17.58
CA SER A 68 3.21 -1.36 18.98
C SER A 68 1.78 -1.86 19.11
N ASN A 69 0.86 -1.28 18.37
CA ASN A 69 -0.54 -1.70 18.39
C ASN A 69 -0.74 -3.12 17.91
N LYS A 70 0.07 -3.57 16.98
CA LYS A 70 -0.03 -4.93 16.47
C LYS A 70 0.43 -5.98 17.48
N GLU A 71 1.29 -5.60 18.38
CA GLU A 71 1.80 -6.53 19.40
C GLU A 71 0.81 -6.75 20.53
N ASP A 72 -0.13 -5.85 20.68
CA ASP A 72 -1.17 -5.96 21.71
C ASP A 72 -2.22 -7.00 21.35
#